data_fd2bcd6635cd4cf07441de28116c055f
#
_entry.id   fd2bcd6635cd4cf07441de28116c055f
#
_cell.length_a   1.000
_cell.length_b   1.000
_cell.length_c   1.000
_cell.angle_alpha   90.00
_cell.angle_beta   90.00
_cell.angle_gamma   90.00
#
_symmetry.space_group_name_H-M   'P 1'
#
loop_
_entity.id
_entity.type
_entity.pdbx_description
1 polymer ?
#
loop_
_entity_poly.entity_id
_entity_poly.type
_entity_poly.pdbx_seq_one_letter_code
_entity_poly.pdbx_strand_id
1 'polypeptide(L)'
;MEKEKSKTELKHEEVLQEFIDSLKNGVPKWRNGMIGKVGLAKNGETGKTYNGINMVNLSFMNNYIDNRWYTFVQAQKKGYTVKKGSKGTPVFYYNLRDYKTKKTFDPKTIEHLSIEEQDGYKNKYVKPVRNSSTVFNASQIDGVPPLEINIKEISIDEFQKKLIANSEAPIFF
;
A
#
# COMPACT_ATOMS: atom_id res chain seq x y z
N MET A 1 29.91 6.87 -14.06
CA MET A 1 29.68 5.62 -13.34
C MET A 1 28.21 5.58 -12.94
N GLU A 2 27.40 4.75 -13.59
CA GLU A 2 26.01 4.50 -13.15
C GLU A 2 26.05 3.82 -11.80
N LYS A 3 25.30 4.36 -10.87
CA LYS A 3 25.19 3.83 -9.51
C LYS A 3 24.33 2.56 -9.57
N GLU A 4 24.89 1.44 -9.15
CA GLU A 4 24.17 0.17 -9.09
C GLU A 4 22.90 0.31 -8.25
N LYS A 5 21.74 -0.06 -8.84
CA LYS A 5 20.43 0.08 -8.21
C LYS A 5 20.30 -0.89 -7.04
N SER A 6 19.77 -0.42 -5.95
CA SER A 6 19.49 -1.28 -4.78
C SER A 6 18.40 -2.31 -5.11
N LYS A 7 18.39 -3.44 -4.38
CA LYS A 7 17.35 -4.48 -4.50
C LYS A 7 15.92 -3.93 -4.31
N THR A 8 15.76 -2.89 -3.50
CA THR A 8 14.47 -2.22 -3.28
C THR A 8 14.05 -1.38 -4.48
N GLU A 9 15.01 -0.71 -5.14
CA GLU A 9 14.74 0.06 -6.37
C GLU A 9 14.35 -0.86 -7.52
N LEU A 10 15.03 -1.98 -7.69
CA LEU A 10 14.69 -2.98 -8.70
C LEU A 10 13.26 -3.51 -8.50
N LYS A 11 12.88 -3.90 -7.30
CA LYS A 11 11.51 -4.35 -7.00
C LYS A 11 10.46 -3.28 -7.25
N HIS A 12 10.79 -2.03 -6.97
CA HIS A 12 9.86 -0.93 -7.24
C HIS A 12 9.66 -0.70 -8.74
N GLU A 13 10.74 -0.79 -9.52
CA GLU A 13 10.68 -0.71 -10.98
C GLU A 13 9.89 -1.87 -11.59
N GLU A 14 10.05 -3.09 -11.10
CA GLU A 14 9.25 -4.25 -11.50
C GLU A 14 7.75 -3.98 -11.34
N VAL A 15 7.32 -3.50 -10.16
CA VAL A 15 5.91 -3.18 -9.88
C VAL A 15 5.40 -2.06 -10.80
N LEU A 16 6.22 -1.02 -11.04
CA LEU A 16 5.85 0.05 -11.96
C LEU A 16 5.75 -0.45 -13.40
N GLN A 17 6.67 -1.32 -13.84
CA GLN A 17 6.65 -1.86 -15.19
C GLN A 17 5.42 -2.74 -15.43
N GLU A 18 5.08 -3.63 -14.49
CA GLU A 18 3.85 -4.41 -14.55
C GLU A 18 2.60 -3.52 -14.66
N PHE A 19 2.58 -2.39 -13.94
CA PHE A 19 1.49 -1.44 -14.02
C PHE A 19 1.42 -0.76 -15.39
N ILE A 20 2.56 -0.29 -15.93
CA ILE A 20 2.66 0.31 -17.25
C ILE A 20 2.23 -0.67 -18.34
N ASP A 21 2.67 -1.92 -18.26
CA ASP A 21 2.33 -2.95 -19.23
C ASP A 21 0.84 -3.29 -19.20
N SER A 22 0.23 -3.28 -18.02
CA SER A 22 -1.22 -3.45 -17.89
C SER A 22 -2.02 -2.31 -18.54
N LEU A 23 -1.47 -1.09 -18.55
CA LEU A 23 -2.05 0.06 -19.24
C LEU A 23 -1.94 -0.08 -20.77
N LYS A 24 -0.76 -0.45 -21.26
CA LYS A 24 -0.50 -0.59 -22.68
C LYS A 24 -1.35 -1.68 -23.36
N ASN A 25 -1.64 -2.76 -22.61
CA ASN A 25 -2.45 -3.88 -23.09
C ASN A 25 -3.96 -3.59 -23.11
N GLY A 26 -4.39 -2.35 -22.88
CA GLY A 26 -5.76 -1.88 -23.06
C GLY A 26 -6.80 -2.37 -22.06
N VAL A 27 -6.43 -3.27 -21.15
CA VAL A 27 -7.29 -3.74 -20.04
C VAL A 27 -6.59 -3.47 -18.72
N PRO A 28 -6.77 -2.27 -18.17
CA PRO A 28 -6.19 -1.95 -16.88
C PRO A 28 -6.67 -2.96 -15.84
N LYS A 29 -5.76 -3.67 -15.18
CA LYS A 29 -6.08 -4.66 -14.15
C LYS A 29 -7.00 -4.12 -13.06
N TRP A 30 -6.97 -2.80 -12.79
CA TRP A 30 -7.87 -2.16 -11.82
C TRP A 30 -9.35 -2.19 -12.24
N ARG A 31 -9.66 -2.28 -13.53
CA ARG A 31 -11.04 -2.33 -14.01
C ARG A 31 -11.74 -3.62 -13.56
N ASN A 32 -11.02 -4.73 -13.57
CA ASN A 32 -11.51 -6.01 -13.06
C ASN A 32 -11.40 -6.12 -11.53
N GLY A 33 -10.48 -5.35 -10.92
CA GLY A 33 -10.22 -5.38 -9.49
C GLY A 33 -11.21 -4.61 -8.62
N MET A 34 -12.09 -3.78 -9.21
CA MET A 34 -13.12 -3.04 -8.47
C MET A 34 -14.41 -3.83 -8.26
N ILE A 35 -14.64 -4.87 -9.08
CA ILE A 35 -15.86 -5.68 -9.00
C ILE A 35 -15.68 -6.72 -7.88
N GLY A 36 -16.48 -6.62 -6.82
CA GLY A 36 -16.53 -7.56 -5.71
C GLY A 36 -15.50 -7.41 -4.61
N LYS A 37 -14.67 -6.37 -4.63
CA LYS A 37 -13.72 -6.09 -3.53
C LYS A 37 -14.34 -5.27 -2.40
N VAL A 38 -14.00 -5.63 -1.18
CA VAL A 38 -14.49 -4.98 0.05
C VAL A 38 -13.60 -3.78 0.41
N GLY A 39 -13.52 -2.79 -0.49
CA GLY A 39 -12.78 -1.56 -0.26
C GLY A 39 -11.27 -1.63 -0.59
N LEU A 40 -10.56 -0.53 -0.30
CA LEU A 40 -9.14 -0.39 -0.56
C LEU A 40 -8.28 -1.23 0.40
N ALA A 41 -7.10 -1.65 -0.08
CA ALA A 41 -6.15 -2.41 0.72
C ALA A 41 -5.77 -1.68 2.01
N LYS A 42 -5.82 -2.39 3.12
CA LYS A 42 -5.48 -1.88 4.46
C LYS A 42 -4.58 -2.85 5.22
N ASN A 43 -3.78 -2.31 6.11
CA ASN A 43 -3.02 -3.12 7.04
C ASN A 43 -3.98 -3.78 8.04
N GLY A 44 -3.97 -5.11 8.12
CA GLY A 44 -4.91 -5.88 8.92
C GLY A 44 -4.70 -5.78 10.43
N GLU A 45 -3.53 -5.30 10.89
CA GLU A 45 -3.25 -5.06 12.29
C GLU A 45 -3.68 -3.65 12.71
N THR A 46 -3.32 -2.64 11.92
CA THR A 46 -3.53 -1.22 12.26
C THR A 46 -4.80 -0.63 11.69
N GLY A 47 -5.45 -1.28 10.72
CA GLY A 47 -6.60 -0.77 9.98
C GLY A 47 -6.27 0.35 8.98
N LYS A 48 -5.03 0.85 8.95
CA LYS A 48 -4.63 1.94 8.07
C LYS A 48 -4.63 1.51 6.60
N THR A 49 -5.25 2.33 5.75
CA THR A 49 -5.25 2.13 4.29
C THR A 49 -3.87 2.42 3.71
N TYR A 50 -3.46 1.61 2.74
CA TYR A 50 -2.25 1.86 1.95
C TYR A 50 -2.46 3.00 0.97
N ASN A 51 -1.40 3.75 0.67
CA ASN A 51 -1.44 4.92 -0.20
C ASN A 51 -0.50 4.77 -1.42
N GLY A 52 -0.72 5.59 -2.44
CA GLY A 52 0.14 5.67 -3.63
C GLY A 52 0.29 4.32 -4.34
N ILE A 53 1.50 3.99 -4.76
CA ILE A 53 1.80 2.76 -5.49
C ILE A 53 1.45 1.49 -4.69
N ASN A 54 1.53 1.52 -3.37
CA ASN A 54 1.15 0.38 -2.53
C ASN A 54 -0.34 0.11 -2.63
N MET A 55 -1.17 1.15 -2.60
CA MET A 55 -2.62 1.01 -2.76
C MET A 55 -2.96 0.43 -4.13
N VAL A 56 -2.33 0.95 -5.20
CA VAL A 56 -2.52 0.44 -6.57
C VAL A 56 -2.11 -1.03 -6.66
N ASN A 57 -0.91 -1.37 -6.18
CA ASN A 57 -0.39 -2.73 -6.22
C ASN A 57 -1.29 -3.70 -5.45
N LEU A 58 -1.63 -3.39 -4.21
CA LEU A 58 -2.38 -4.31 -3.34
C LEU A 58 -3.86 -4.38 -3.70
N SER A 59 -4.48 -3.27 -4.11
CA SER A 59 -5.92 -3.24 -4.40
C SER A 59 -6.26 -3.68 -5.83
N PHE A 60 -5.41 -3.34 -6.80
CA PHE A 60 -5.79 -3.48 -8.21
C PHE A 60 -4.97 -4.50 -8.99
N MET A 61 -3.67 -4.66 -8.66
CA MET A 61 -2.80 -5.61 -9.37
C MET A 61 -2.95 -7.05 -8.85
N ASN A 62 -3.57 -7.23 -7.69
CA ASN A 62 -3.80 -8.53 -7.06
C ASN A 62 -5.29 -8.91 -7.07
N ASN A 63 -5.58 -10.19 -7.28
CA ASN A 63 -6.95 -10.72 -7.40
C ASN A 63 -7.55 -11.19 -6.07
N TYR A 64 -7.12 -10.63 -4.94
CA TYR A 64 -7.70 -10.97 -3.64
C TYR A 64 -8.95 -10.15 -3.35
N ILE A 65 -10.00 -10.81 -2.83
CA ILE A 65 -11.26 -10.17 -2.42
C ILE A 65 -11.07 -9.47 -1.06
N ASP A 66 -10.39 -10.13 -0.12
CA ASP A 66 -10.10 -9.55 1.19
C ASP A 66 -9.12 -8.39 1.05
N ASN A 67 -9.45 -7.26 1.64
CA ASN A 67 -8.64 -6.05 1.56
C ASN A 67 -7.59 -5.93 2.67
N ARG A 68 -7.51 -6.90 3.59
CA ARG A 68 -6.58 -6.91 4.72
C ARG A 68 -5.25 -7.55 4.35
N TRP A 69 -4.17 -6.89 4.70
CA TRP A 69 -2.81 -7.33 4.43
C TRP A 69 -1.97 -7.29 5.70
N TYR A 70 -1.14 -8.29 5.90
CA TYR A 70 -0.29 -8.45 7.08
C TYR A 70 1.17 -8.69 6.66
N THR A 71 2.12 -8.15 7.42
CA THR A 71 3.49 -8.65 7.35
C THR A 71 3.56 -10.02 8.00
N PHE A 72 4.60 -10.80 7.68
CA PHE A 72 4.83 -12.09 8.33
C PHE A 72 4.88 -11.96 9.87
N VAL A 73 5.58 -10.95 10.36
CA VAL A 73 5.73 -10.68 11.80
C VAL A 73 4.38 -10.32 12.44
N GLN A 74 3.54 -9.54 11.75
CA GLN A 74 2.20 -9.18 12.25
C GLN A 74 1.30 -10.41 12.34
N ALA A 75 1.32 -11.27 11.31
CA ALA A 75 0.56 -12.51 11.33
C ALA A 75 1.01 -13.40 12.50
N GLN A 76 2.31 -13.62 12.64
CA GLN A 76 2.88 -14.43 13.71
C GLN A 76 2.55 -13.92 15.12
N LYS A 77 2.65 -12.61 15.36
CA LYS A 77 2.28 -12.00 16.64
C LYS A 77 0.83 -12.23 17.04
N LYS A 78 -0.07 -12.37 16.05
CA LYS A 78 -1.50 -12.66 16.26
C LYS A 78 -1.79 -14.16 16.34
N GLY A 79 -0.79 -15.02 16.27
CA GLY A 79 -0.96 -16.47 16.24
C GLY A 79 -1.45 -17.01 14.89
N TYR A 80 -1.37 -16.22 13.84
CA TYR A 80 -1.74 -16.61 12.49
C TYR A 80 -0.56 -17.21 11.74
N THR A 81 -0.82 -18.11 10.79
CA THR A 81 0.21 -18.81 10.02
C THR A 81 0.07 -18.53 8.53
N VAL A 82 1.13 -18.01 7.90
CA VAL A 82 1.15 -17.85 6.44
C VAL A 82 1.22 -19.22 5.78
N LYS A 83 0.31 -19.49 4.85
CA LYS A 83 0.20 -20.76 4.14
C LYS A 83 1.49 -21.05 3.35
N LYS A 84 1.95 -22.30 3.38
CA LYS A 84 3.13 -22.73 2.65
C LYS A 84 2.96 -22.48 1.14
N GLY A 85 3.99 -21.91 0.51
CA GLY A 85 3.97 -21.56 -0.92
C GLY A 85 3.30 -20.23 -1.25
N SER A 86 2.74 -19.50 -0.26
CA SER A 86 2.19 -18.16 -0.49
C SER A 86 3.26 -17.19 -0.99
N LYS A 87 2.96 -16.47 -2.05
CA LYS A 87 3.81 -15.39 -2.57
C LYS A 87 3.42 -14.07 -1.92
N GLY A 88 4.34 -13.44 -1.22
CA GLY A 88 4.10 -12.13 -0.63
C GLY A 88 4.25 -11.01 -1.65
N THR A 89 3.53 -9.91 -1.42
CA THR A 89 3.54 -8.73 -2.27
C THR A 89 4.39 -7.64 -1.63
N PRO A 90 5.32 -6.98 -2.37
CA PRO A 90 6.13 -5.91 -1.83
C PRO A 90 5.31 -4.64 -1.58
N VAL A 91 5.59 -3.96 -0.47
CA VAL A 91 5.14 -2.60 -0.17
C VAL A 91 6.33 -1.72 0.11
N PHE A 92 6.25 -0.46 -0.29
CA PHE A 92 7.35 0.49 -0.23
C PHE A 92 7.01 1.62 0.74
N TYR A 93 8.03 2.08 1.47
CA TYR A 93 7.91 3.20 2.38
C TYR A 93 9.23 3.96 2.49
N TYR A 94 9.15 5.20 2.91
CA TYR A 94 10.33 6.03 3.12
C TYR A 94 10.57 6.19 4.62
N ASN A 95 11.82 5.97 5.02
CA ASN A 95 12.30 6.37 6.34
C ASN A 95 13.36 7.45 6.16
N LEU A 96 13.40 8.38 7.09
CA LEU A 96 14.50 9.32 7.19
C LEU A 96 15.68 8.62 7.88
N ARG A 97 16.82 8.59 7.23
CA ARG A 97 18.05 8.03 7.78
C ARG A 97 19.00 9.16 8.12
N ASP A 98 19.52 9.10 9.31
CA ASP A 98 20.61 9.95 9.76
C ASP A 98 21.95 9.29 9.39
N TYR A 99 22.68 9.92 8.49
CA TYR A 99 23.98 9.43 8.01
C TYR A 99 25.13 9.69 8.97
N LYS A 100 24.96 10.56 9.97
CA LYS A 100 25.93 10.78 11.03
C LYS A 100 25.88 9.62 12.06
N THR A 101 24.68 9.23 12.47
CA THR A 101 24.49 8.16 13.45
C THR A 101 24.29 6.79 12.81
N LYS A 102 24.08 6.73 11.48
CA LYS A 102 23.76 5.52 10.69
C LYS A 102 22.47 4.80 11.12
N LYS A 103 21.57 5.50 11.81
CA LYS A 103 20.28 4.97 12.30
C LYS A 103 19.11 5.65 11.60
N THR A 104 17.91 5.16 11.84
CA THR A 104 16.68 5.91 11.51
C THR A 104 16.69 7.22 12.27
N PHE A 105 16.39 8.31 11.57
CA PHE A 105 16.35 9.63 12.20
C PHE A 105 15.19 9.73 13.18
N ASP A 106 15.50 10.13 14.41
CA ASP A 106 14.54 10.46 15.45
C ASP A 106 14.64 11.97 15.72
N PRO A 107 13.57 12.76 15.49
CA PRO A 107 13.58 14.20 15.75
C PRO A 107 14.00 14.57 17.18
N LYS A 108 13.72 13.72 18.16
CA LYS A 108 14.08 13.94 19.58
C LYS A 108 15.59 14.05 19.80
N THR A 109 16.40 13.46 18.90
CA THR A 109 17.87 13.50 19.03
C THR A 109 18.46 14.88 18.84
N ILE A 110 17.74 15.79 18.19
CA ILE A 110 18.17 17.17 17.91
C ILE A 110 17.25 18.22 18.51
N GLU A 111 16.31 17.83 19.37
CA GLU A 111 15.32 18.72 19.99
C GLU A 111 15.97 19.79 20.89
N HIS A 112 17.16 19.50 21.41
CA HIS A 112 17.95 20.42 22.25
C HIS A 112 18.69 21.52 21.47
N LEU A 113 18.70 21.45 20.14
CA LEU A 113 19.35 22.44 19.26
C LEU A 113 18.38 23.57 18.92
N SER A 114 18.91 24.74 18.55
CA SER A 114 18.11 25.83 17.98
C SER A 114 17.48 25.42 16.65
N ILE A 115 16.43 26.13 16.20
CA ILE A 115 15.73 25.84 14.94
C ILE A 115 16.69 25.85 13.75
N GLU A 116 17.59 26.85 13.70
CA GLU A 116 18.59 26.98 12.62
C GLU A 116 19.58 25.80 12.60
N GLU A 117 20.04 25.37 13.79
CA GLU A 117 20.92 24.22 13.92
C GLU A 117 20.22 22.89 13.57
N GLN A 118 18.93 22.74 13.94
CA GLN A 118 18.13 21.58 13.55
C GLN A 118 18.00 21.47 12.04
N ASP A 119 17.72 22.58 11.36
CA ASP A 119 17.58 22.60 9.91
C ASP A 119 18.92 22.38 9.21
N GLY A 120 19.99 22.95 9.71
CA GLY A 120 21.35 22.68 9.26
C GLY A 120 21.72 21.20 9.40
N TYR A 121 21.40 20.59 10.53
CA TYR A 121 21.63 19.17 10.78
C TYR A 121 20.82 18.28 9.82
N LYS A 122 19.51 18.53 9.70
CA LYS A 122 18.61 17.76 8.80
C LYS A 122 19.09 17.84 7.36
N ASN A 123 19.37 19.04 6.87
CA ASN A 123 19.84 19.26 5.49
C ASN A 123 21.14 18.52 5.19
N LYS A 124 22.05 18.46 6.14
CA LYS A 124 23.38 17.86 5.99
C LYS A 124 23.36 16.34 6.18
N TYR A 125 22.65 15.84 7.18
CA TYR A 125 22.79 14.45 7.61
C TYR A 125 21.55 13.58 7.42
N VAL A 126 20.35 14.17 7.25
CA VAL A 126 19.11 13.39 7.17
C VAL A 126 18.64 13.28 5.72
N LYS A 127 18.56 12.05 5.23
CA LYS A 127 18.10 11.79 3.85
C LYS A 127 17.00 10.75 3.85
N PRO A 128 16.02 10.89 2.95
CA PRO A 128 14.99 9.84 2.76
C PRO A 128 15.64 8.60 2.14
N VAL A 129 15.36 7.45 2.73
CA VAL A 129 15.77 6.15 2.22
C VAL A 129 14.51 5.33 1.94
N ARG A 130 14.42 4.80 0.71
CA ARG A 130 13.34 3.91 0.31
C ARG A 130 13.61 2.52 0.89
N ASN A 131 12.60 1.98 1.57
CA ASN A 131 12.61 0.64 2.09
C ASN A 131 11.46 -0.16 1.49
N SER A 132 11.55 -1.48 1.55
CA SER A 132 10.46 -2.37 1.19
C SER A 132 10.21 -3.38 2.29
N SER A 133 8.96 -3.78 2.42
CA SER A 133 8.53 -4.90 3.25
C SER A 133 7.65 -5.82 2.42
N THR A 134 7.52 -7.06 2.84
CA THR A 134 6.64 -8.03 2.17
C THR A 134 5.39 -8.23 3.01
N VAL A 135 4.23 -8.17 2.37
CA VAL A 135 2.93 -8.41 3.00
C VAL A 135 2.21 -9.56 2.31
N PHE A 136 1.34 -10.21 3.06
CA PHE A 136 0.51 -11.33 2.62
C PHE A 136 -0.95 -10.94 2.79
N ASN A 137 -1.79 -11.30 1.82
CA ASN A 137 -3.23 -11.09 1.94
C ASN A 137 -3.82 -12.00 3.03
N ALA A 138 -4.89 -11.57 3.69
CA ALA A 138 -5.58 -12.35 4.71
C ALA A 138 -5.99 -13.75 4.22
N SER A 139 -6.37 -13.91 2.95
CA SER A 139 -6.69 -15.20 2.34
C SER A 139 -5.51 -16.19 2.24
N GLN A 140 -4.28 -15.67 2.32
CA GLN A 140 -3.04 -16.46 2.33
C GLN A 140 -2.60 -16.86 3.75
N ILE A 141 -3.41 -16.54 4.76
CA ILE A 141 -3.03 -16.69 6.16
C ILE A 141 -4.10 -17.48 6.88
N ASP A 142 -3.71 -18.58 7.53
CA ASP A 142 -4.58 -19.38 8.37
C ASP A 142 -4.75 -18.71 9.75
N GLY A 143 -5.98 -18.80 10.30
CA GLY A 143 -6.34 -18.22 11.59
C GLY A 143 -6.87 -16.80 11.53
N VAL A 144 -6.80 -16.12 10.38
CA VAL A 144 -7.42 -14.79 10.23
C VAL A 144 -8.95 -14.96 10.19
N PRO A 145 -9.71 -14.26 11.06
CA PRO A 145 -11.17 -14.32 11.05
C PRO A 145 -11.73 -13.93 9.66
N PRO A 146 -12.82 -14.55 9.19
CA PRO A 146 -13.48 -14.14 7.96
C PRO A 146 -13.78 -12.65 7.97
N LEU A 147 -13.73 -12.03 6.78
CA LEU A 147 -14.10 -10.64 6.63
C LEU A 147 -15.62 -10.52 6.73
N GLU A 148 -16.12 -9.79 7.73
CA GLU A 148 -17.53 -9.43 7.80
C GLU A 148 -17.82 -8.41 6.71
N ILE A 149 -18.46 -8.87 5.64
CA ILE A 149 -18.90 -8.01 4.54
C ILE A 149 -20.30 -7.51 4.90
N ASN A 150 -20.40 -6.32 5.46
CA ASN A 150 -21.67 -5.61 5.55
C ASN A 150 -22.04 -5.13 4.13
N ILE A 151 -22.59 -6.02 3.32
CA ILE A 151 -23.25 -5.63 2.08
C ILE A 151 -24.55 -4.95 2.53
N LYS A 152 -24.52 -3.63 2.70
CA LYS A 152 -25.74 -2.87 2.50
C LYS A 152 -26.08 -3.11 1.03
N GLU A 153 -27.10 -3.92 0.78
CA GLU A 153 -27.72 -4.01 -0.53
C GLU A 153 -28.21 -2.61 -0.92
N ILE A 154 -27.31 -1.83 -1.49
CA ILE A 154 -27.73 -0.65 -2.24
C ILE A 154 -28.28 -1.25 -3.52
N SER A 155 -29.61 -1.23 -3.67
CA SER A 155 -30.23 -1.66 -4.91
C SER A 155 -29.54 -0.91 -6.07
N ILE A 156 -29.33 -1.59 -7.19
CA ILE A 156 -28.71 -0.97 -8.38
C ILE A 156 -29.44 0.32 -8.74
N ASP A 157 -30.75 0.36 -8.56
CA ASP A 157 -31.60 1.53 -8.76
C ASP A 157 -31.28 2.72 -7.80
N GLU A 158 -31.03 2.45 -6.52
CA GLU A 158 -30.65 3.50 -5.58
C GLU A 158 -29.25 4.05 -5.85
N PHE A 159 -28.32 3.18 -6.25
CA PHE A 159 -26.97 3.58 -6.63
C PHE A 159 -27.00 4.42 -7.92
N GLN A 160 -27.77 4.02 -8.93
CA GLN A 160 -27.95 4.77 -10.17
C GLN A 160 -28.63 6.13 -9.92
N LYS A 161 -29.68 6.17 -9.10
CA LYS A 161 -30.35 7.43 -8.72
C LYS A 161 -29.41 8.39 -7.99
N LYS A 162 -28.57 7.89 -7.09
CA LYS A 162 -27.56 8.73 -6.41
C LYS A 162 -26.44 9.19 -7.34
N LEU A 163 -26.00 8.36 -8.28
CA LEU A 163 -25.03 8.75 -9.31
C LEU A 163 -25.60 9.85 -10.22
N ILE A 164 -26.84 9.69 -10.67
CA ILE A 164 -27.53 10.66 -11.53
C ILE A 164 -27.76 11.98 -10.76
N ALA A 165 -28.21 11.91 -9.51
CA ALA A 165 -28.46 13.09 -8.69
C ALA A 165 -27.19 13.87 -8.33
N ASN A 166 -26.02 13.19 -8.24
CA ASN A 166 -24.75 13.82 -7.94
C ASN A 166 -23.91 14.14 -9.18
N SER A 167 -24.32 13.68 -10.38
CA SER A 167 -23.69 14.08 -11.62
C SER A 167 -24.41 15.35 -12.10
N GLU A 168 -23.75 16.48 -12.10
CA GLU A 168 -24.23 17.70 -12.76
C GLU A 168 -24.15 17.58 -14.31
N ALA A 169 -23.97 16.39 -14.83
CA ALA A 169 -23.86 16.12 -16.25
C ALA A 169 -25.25 16.08 -16.91
N PRO A 170 -25.49 16.82 -18.01
CA PRO A 170 -26.73 16.71 -18.76
C PRO A 170 -26.87 15.32 -19.35
N ILE A 171 -27.93 14.59 -18.98
CA ILE A 171 -28.26 13.28 -19.54
C ILE A 171 -29.11 13.54 -20.79
N PHE A 172 -28.52 13.25 -21.93
CA PHE A 172 -29.25 13.23 -23.20
C PHE A 172 -29.82 11.82 -23.40
N PHE A 173 -31.12 11.69 -23.56
CA PHE A 173 -31.83 10.47 -23.94
C PHE A 173 -31.95 10.39 -25.47
#